data_7bf4fbe28f94c28aea6814ed19eef721
#
_entry.id   7bf4fbe28f94c28aea6814ed19eef721
#
_cell.length_a   1.000
_cell.length_b   1.000
_cell.length_c   1.000
_cell.angle_alpha   90.00
_cell.angle_beta   90.00
_cell.angle_gamma   90.00
#
_symmetry.space_group_name_H-M   'P 1'
#
loop_
_entity.id
_entity.type
_entity.pdbx_description
1 polymer ?
#
loop_
_entity_poly.entity_id
_entity_poly.type
_entity_poly.pdbx_seq_one_letter_code
_entity_poly.pdbx_strand_id
1 'polypeptide(L)'
;MATRDARRRKATVHPPMAFELTSDRKAILDELLPRYPTKQALTIPLLHICQEQNGYINEDVIAFVAKTLSLSTADVQGVVTFYTLFMQKKVGRNVIWVCRTLSCELAGAREITHCLEKKLGVHCGETTKDGEFTLLKAECLAACGQGPMIQLNDRFYENLTPDQLDAIIDDAKKRRDDKVKAAFSPVGVNANPGAK
;
A
#
# COMPACT_ATOMS: atom_id res chain seq x y z
N MET A 1 -9.51 46.78 -16.83
CA MET A 1 -9.39 45.50 -17.58
C MET A 1 -7.99 44.99 -17.40
N ALA A 2 -7.79 44.05 -16.51
CA ALA A 2 -6.49 43.42 -16.23
C ALA A 2 -6.53 41.99 -16.74
N THR A 3 -5.72 41.69 -17.73
CA THR A 3 -5.58 40.35 -18.36
C THR A 3 -4.88 39.43 -17.39
N ARG A 4 -5.60 38.38 -16.98
CA ARG A 4 -5.03 37.24 -16.25
C ARG A 4 -4.15 36.42 -17.19
N ASP A 5 -2.85 36.67 -17.16
CA ASP A 5 -1.86 35.82 -17.79
C ASP A 5 -1.72 34.52 -16.96
N ALA A 6 -2.38 33.48 -17.43
CA ALA A 6 -2.31 32.14 -16.85
C ALA A 6 -0.94 31.54 -17.22
N ARG A 7 0.03 31.66 -16.32
CA ARG A 7 1.29 30.91 -16.40
C ARG A 7 0.99 29.40 -16.35
N ARG A 8 0.75 28.86 -17.52
CA ARG A 8 0.70 27.40 -17.76
C ARG A 8 2.09 26.84 -17.46
N ARG A 9 2.28 26.33 -16.25
CA ARG A 9 3.49 25.56 -15.91
C ARG A 9 3.59 24.43 -16.91
N LYS A 10 4.59 24.48 -17.79
CA LYS A 10 4.96 23.35 -18.65
C LYS A 10 5.37 22.24 -17.71
N ALA A 11 4.54 21.18 -17.63
CA ALA A 11 4.96 19.92 -17.04
C ALA A 11 6.21 19.47 -17.81
N THR A 12 7.32 19.34 -17.13
CA THR A 12 8.52 18.71 -17.66
C THR A 12 8.18 17.25 -17.89
N VAL A 13 7.87 16.90 -19.12
CA VAL A 13 7.71 15.52 -19.54
C VAL A 13 9.12 14.91 -19.50
N HIS A 14 9.46 14.27 -18.38
CA HIS A 14 10.59 13.36 -18.38
C HIS A 14 10.26 12.20 -19.35
N PRO A 15 11.21 11.78 -20.21
CA PRO A 15 10.97 10.58 -21.00
C PRO A 15 10.64 9.44 -20.05
N PRO A 16 9.59 8.66 -20.29
CA PRO A 16 9.19 7.59 -19.41
C PRO A 16 10.35 6.61 -19.29
N MET A 17 10.86 6.38 -18.08
CA MET A 17 11.69 5.22 -17.80
C MET A 17 10.74 4.02 -17.88
N ALA A 18 10.80 3.26 -18.99
CA ALA A 18 9.90 2.16 -19.23
C ALA A 18 10.01 1.15 -18.07
N PHE A 19 8.92 1.02 -17.31
CA PHE A 19 8.83 0.01 -16.26
C PHE A 19 8.79 -1.39 -16.91
N GLU A 20 9.61 -2.30 -16.41
CA GLU A 20 9.61 -3.70 -16.78
C GLU A 20 9.67 -4.59 -15.55
N LEU A 21 9.02 -5.75 -15.60
CA LEU A 21 9.12 -6.74 -14.54
C LEU A 21 10.48 -7.44 -14.58
N THR A 22 11.02 -7.72 -13.40
CA THR A 22 12.17 -8.62 -13.26
C THR A 22 11.81 -10.03 -13.72
N SER A 23 12.81 -10.84 -14.07
CA SER A 23 12.62 -12.22 -14.55
C SER A 23 11.76 -13.06 -13.61
N ASP A 24 12.01 -12.98 -12.31
CA ASP A 24 11.29 -13.75 -11.29
C ASP A 24 9.80 -13.35 -11.21
N ARG A 25 9.52 -12.05 -11.30
CA ARG A 25 8.14 -11.54 -11.28
C ARG A 25 7.39 -11.79 -12.58
N LYS A 26 8.12 -11.83 -13.69
CA LYS A 26 7.56 -12.25 -14.96
C LYS A 26 7.16 -13.72 -14.93
N ALA A 27 7.97 -14.60 -14.34
CA ALA A 27 7.61 -16.00 -14.15
C ALA A 27 6.30 -16.17 -13.34
N ILE A 28 6.12 -15.36 -12.27
CA ILE A 28 4.87 -15.35 -11.51
C ILE A 28 3.68 -14.93 -12.37
N LEU A 29 3.84 -13.90 -13.20
CA LEU A 29 2.79 -13.46 -14.13
C LEU A 29 2.43 -14.56 -15.13
N ASP A 30 3.44 -15.23 -15.70
CA ASP A 30 3.25 -16.32 -16.67
C ASP A 30 2.50 -17.51 -16.06
N GLU A 31 2.71 -17.81 -14.77
CA GLU A 31 1.94 -18.81 -14.03
C GLU A 31 0.49 -18.38 -13.76
N LEU A 32 0.24 -17.08 -13.58
CA LEU A 32 -1.09 -16.56 -13.30
C LEU A 32 -1.98 -16.45 -14.55
N LEU A 33 -1.38 -16.15 -15.70
CA LEU A 33 -2.10 -15.93 -16.96
C LEU A 33 -3.11 -17.03 -17.29
N PRO A 34 -2.80 -18.33 -17.19
CA PRO A 34 -3.75 -19.41 -17.51
C PRO A 34 -4.83 -19.62 -16.42
N ARG A 35 -4.68 -19.06 -15.22
CA ARG A 35 -5.61 -19.25 -14.11
C ARG A 35 -6.81 -18.30 -14.17
N TYR A 36 -6.72 -17.25 -14.96
CA TYR A 36 -7.76 -16.22 -15.04
C TYR A 36 -8.52 -16.31 -16.36
N PRO A 37 -9.86 -16.19 -16.36
CA PRO A 37 -10.67 -16.36 -17.55
C PRO A 37 -10.49 -15.24 -18.57
N THR A 38 -10.08 -14.05 -18.13
CA THR A 38 -9.82 -12.89 -18.98
C THR A 38 -8.58 -12.14 -18.53
N LYS A 39 -7.92 -11.46 -19.46
CA LYS A 39 -6.79 -10.59 -19.14
C LYS A 39 -7.17 -9.46 -18.17
N GLN A 40 -8.37 -8.93 -18.27
CA GLN A 40 -8.87 -7.89 -17.37
C GLN A 40 -8.91 -8.35 -15.91
N ALA A 41 -9.26 -9.61 -15.64
CA ALA A 41 -9.30 -10.17 -14.30
C ALA A 41 -7.90 -10.20 -13.62
N LEU A 42 -6.82 -10.13 -14.40
CA LEU A 42 -5.45 -10.05 -13.90
C LEU A 42 -5.01 -8.63 -13.49
N THR A 43 -5.84 -7.61 -13.66
CA THR A 43 -5.43 -6.22 -13.38
C THR A 43 -4.95 -6.06 -11.94
N ILE A 44 -5.73 -6.53 -10.95
CA ILE A 44 -5.36 -6.44 -9.53
C ILE A 44 -4.11 -7.27 -9.21
N PRO A 45 -4.03 -8.56 -9.56
CA PRO A 45 -2.82 -9.35 -9.34
C PRO A 45 -1.55 -8.75 -9.95
N LEU A 46 -1.63 -8.26 -11.19
CA LEU A 46 -0.48 -7.66 -11.85
C LEU A 46 -0.06 -6.34 -11.21
N LEU A 47 -1.02 -5.50 -10.78
CA LEU A 47 -0.74 -4.28 -10.03
C LEU A 47 -0.04 -4.59 -8.70
N HIS A 48 -0.42 -5.66 -8.00
CA HIS A 48 0.30 -6.11 -6.80
C HIS A 48 1.75 -6.47 -7.11
N ILE A 49 1.98 -7.30 -8.11
CA ILE A 49 3.35 -7.69 -8.54
C ILE A 49 4.18 -6.45 -8.87
N CYS A 50 3.59 -5.48 -9.57
CA CYS A 50 4.26 -4.23 -9.92
C CYS A 50 4.55 -3.37 -8.68
N GLN A 51 3.58 -3.22 -7.76
CA GLN A 51 3.75 -2.44 -6.55
C GLN A 51 4.82 -3.03 -5.63
N GLU A 52 4.88 -4.35 -5.51
CA GLU A 52 5.92 -5.03 -4.74
C GLU A 52 7.34 -4.78 -5.31
N GLN A 53 7.46 -4.70 -6.63
CA GLN A 53 8.73 -4.41 -7.27
C GLN A 53 9.12 -2.94 -7.17
N ASN A 54 8.18 -2.03 -7.42
CA ASN A 54 8.43 -0.59 -7.57
C ASN A 54 8.20 0.19 -6.25
N GLY A 55 7.47 -0.42 -5.30
CA GLY A 55 7.07 0.21 -4.02
C GLY A 55 5.80 1.06 -4.12
N TYR A 56 5.41 1.49 -5.32
CA TYR A 56 4.19 2.27 -5.59
C TYR A 56 3.81 2.18 -7.08
N ILE A 57 2.60 2.61 -7.41
CA ILE A 57 2.07 2.61 -8.78
C ILE A 57 2.17 4.02 -9.37
N ASN A 58 3.09 4.22 -10.30
CA ASN A 58 3.23 5.45 -11.09
C ASN A 58 2.64 5.28 -12.51
N GLU A 59 2.73 6.32 -13.31
CA GLU A 59 2.22 6.33 -14.68
C GLU A 59 2.89 5.26 -15.57
N ASP A 60 4.18 4.99 -15.38
CA ASP A 60 4.91 3.98 -16.15
C ASP A 60 4.40 2.57 -15.84
N VAL A 61 4.11 2.28 -14.56
CA VAL A 61 3.49 1.02 -14.14
C VAL A 61 2.10 0.87 -14.74
N ILE A 62 1.29 1.93 -14.71
CA ILE A 62 -0.06 1.92 -15.32
C ILE A 62 0.03 1.63 -16.81
N ALA A 63 0.94 2.29 -17.52
CA ALA A 63 1.16 2.07 -18.94
C ALA A 63 1.62 0.62 -19.25
N PHE A 64 2.53 0.09 -18.43
CA PHE A 64 2.99 -1.29 -18.52
C PHE A 64 1.85 -2.30 -18.34
N VAL A 65 1.04 -2.15 -17.30
CA VAL A 65 -0.11 -3.02 -17.00
C VAL A 65 -1.14 -2.96 -18.12
N ALA A 66 -1.49 -1.75 -18.58
CA ALA A 66 -2.43 -1.54 -19.67
C ALA A 66 -1.97 -2.25 -20.95
N LYS A 67 -0.70 -2.08 -21.33
CA LYS A 67 -0.09 -2.75 -22.50
C LYS A 67 -0.12 -4.27 -22.34
N THR A 68 0.31 -4.79 -21.21
CA THR A 68 0.41 -6.24 -20.94
C THR A 68 -0.96 -6.93 -21.02
N LEU A 69 -1.98 -6.29 -20.47
CA LEU A 69 -3.33 -6.85 -20.40
C LEU A 69 -4.22 -6.45 -21.61
N SER A 70 -3.72 -5.60 -22.51
CA SER A 70 -4.47 -5.05 -23.64
C SER A 70 -5.72 -4.24 -23.19
N LEU A 71 -5.55 -3.44 -22.12
CA LEU A 71 -6.54 -2.53 -21.56
C LEU A 71 -6.18 -1.07 -21.87
N SER A 72 -7.13 -0.15 -21.66
CA SER A 72 -6.79 1.27 -21.67
C SER A 72 -6.08 1.68 -20.37
N THR A 73 -5.25 2.71 -20.43
CA THR A 73 -4.64 3.29 -19.21
C THR A 73 -5.69 3.84 -18.26
N ALA A 74 -6.82 4.32 -18.78
CA ALA A 74 -7.94 4.81 -17.97
C ALA A 74 -8.59 3.69 -17.14
N ASP A 75 -8.78 2.49 -17.71
CA ASP A 75 -9.32 1.33 -17.00
C ASP A 75 -8.39 0.94 -15.84
N VAL A 76 -7.07 0.86 -16.11
CA VAL A 76 -6.08 0.52 -15.07
C VAL A 76 -6.02 1.61 -14.00
N GLN A 77 -6.02 2.90 -14.39
CA GLN A 77 -6.05 4.02 -13.45
C GLN A 77 -7.32 3.98 -12.58
N GLY A 78 -8.46 3.62 -13.14
CA GLY A 78 -9.72 3.45 -12.40
C GLY A 78 -9.59 2.41 -11.29
N VAL A 79 -8.93 1.28 -11.56
CA VAL A 79 -8.64 0.25 -10.53
C VAL A 79 -7.69 0.79 -9.47
N VAL A 80 -6.61 1.46 -9.87
CA VAL A 80 -5.61 2.02 -8.94
C VAL A 80 -6.22 3.06 -7.99
N THR A 81 -7.12 3.89 -8.49
CA THR A 81 -7.78 4.93 -7.67
C THR A 81 -8.91 4.37 -6.79
N PHE A 82 -9.56 3.31 -7.22
CA PHE A 82 -10.63 2.68 -6.45
C PHE A 82 -10.09 1.88 -5.25
N TYR A 83 -9.03 1.12 -5.44
CA TYR A 83 -8.46 0.27 -4.38
C TYR A 83 -7.39 1.04 -3.60
N THR A 84 -7.70 1.41 -2.36
CA THR A 84 -6.82 2.21 -1.47
C THR A 84 -5.50 1.52 -1.11
N LEU A 85 -5.39 0.21 -1.32
CA LEU A 85 -4.17 -0.57 -1.11
C LEU A 85 -3.09 -0.28 -2.18
N PHE A 86 -3.46 0.33 -3.31
CA PHE A 86 -2.49 0.74 -4.33
C PHE A 86 -1.95 2.13 -4.02
N MET A 87 -0.67 2.18 -3.65
CA MET A 87 0.04 3.42 -3.33
C MET A 87 0.39 4.17 -4.60
N GLN A 88 -0.16 5.37 -4.79
CA GLN A 88 0.14 6.21 -5.96
C GLN A 88 1.35 7.13 -5.73
N LYS A 89 1.92 7.11 -4.54
CA LYS A 89 3.10 7.88 -4.15
C LYS A 89 4.07 6.95 -3.42
N LYS A 90 5.34 7.32 -3.46
CA LYS A 90 6.36 6.58 -2.71
C LYS A 90 6.02 6.60 -1.22
N VAL A 91 5.93 5.43 -0.63
CA VAL A 91 5.70 5.21 0.79
C VAL A 91 6.96 4.70 1.47
N GLY A 92 7.00 4.77 2.78
CA GLY A 92 8.04 4.16 3.59
C GLY A 92 8.03 2.64 3.49
N ARG A 93 9.09 2.03 3.96
CA ARG A 93 9.24 0.58 3.99
C ARG A 93 8.13 -0.11 4.81
N ASN A 94 7.70 0.54 5.88
CA ASN A 94 6.62 0.07 6.74
C ASN A 94 5.44 1.03 6.61
N VAL A 95 4.29 0.51 6.24
CA VAL A 95 3.05 1.28 6.13
C VAL A 95 2.13 0.92 7.27
N ILE A 96 1.79 1.91 8.09
CA ILE A 96 0.88 1.78 9.23
C ILE A 96 -0.47 2.38 8.82
N TRP A 97 -1.51 1.55 8.84
CA TRP A 97 -2.89 1.97 8.67
C TRP A 97 -3.59 1.97 10.03
N VAL A 98 -4.11 3.10 10.46
CA VAL A 98 -4.93 3.20 11.68
C VAL A 98 -6.39 3.20 11.29
N CYS A 99 -7.17 2.27 11.84
CA CYS A 99 -8.61 2.24 11.65
C CYS A 99 -9.27 3.43 12.35
N ARG A 100 -10.09 4.20 11.62
CA ARG A 100 -10.77 5.40 12.14
C ARG A 100 -12.29 5.25 12.22
N THR A 101 -12.83 4.06 12.04
CA THR A 101 -14.28 3.82 12.07
C THR A 101 -14.82 3.86 13.50
N LEU A 102 -16.13 4.01 13.63
CA LEU A 102 -16.82 4.30 14.88
C LEU A 102 -16.38 3.39 16.04
N SER A 103 -16.36 2.08 15.86
CA SER A 103 -15.97 1.14 16.94
C SER A 103 -14.56 1.37 17.44
N CYS A 104 -13.60 1.53 16.51
CA CYS A 104 -12.21 1.81 16.86
C CYS A 104 -12.04 3.20 17.47
N GLU A 105 -12.77 4.19 16.96
CA GLU A 105 -12.73 5.56 17.50
C GLU A 105 -13.25 5.61 18.96
N LEU A 106 -14.36 4.91 19.24
CA LEU A 106 -14.90 4.78 20.61
C LEU A 106 -13.97 3.99 21.53
N ALA A 107 -13.21 3.04 20.97
CA ALA A 107 -12.22 2.25 21.70
C ALA A 107 -10.86 2.96 21.88
N GLY A 108 -10.68 4.20 21.37
CA GLY A 108 -9.46 4.99 21.58
C GLY A 108 -8.52 5.10 20.35
N ALA A 109 -8.98 4.83 19.12
CA ALA A 109 -8.13 4.93 17.92
C ALA A 109 -7.53 6.33 17.71
N ARG A 110 -8.20 7.38 18.19
CA ARG A 110 -7.67 8.75 18.16
C ARG A 110 -6.40 8.88 19.02
N GLU A 111 -6.40 8.29 20.20
CA GLU A 111 -5.24 8.28 21.09
C GLU A 111 -4.08 7.51 20.47
N ILE A 112 -4.35 6.32 19.93
CA ILE A 112 -3.35 5.53 19.19
C ILE A 112 -2.76 6.33 18.02
N THR A 113 -3.60 7.02 17.23
CA THR A 113 -3.17 7.87 16.12
C THR A 113 -2.22 8.98 16.62
N HIS A 114 -2.62 9.71 17.67
CA HIS A 114 -1.81 10.80 18.22
C HIS A 114 -0.47 10.31 18.79
N CYS A 115 -0.48 9.17 19.47
CA CYS A 115 0.75 8.54 19.96
C CYS A 115 1.69 8.13 18.81
N LEU A 116 1.16 7.57 17.72
CA LEU A 116 1.95 7.23 16.54
C LEU A 116 2.51 8.48 15.86
N GLU A 117 1.72 9.53 15.67
CA GLU A 117 2.19 10.81 15.11
C GLU A 117 3.35 11.38 15.91
N LYS A 118 3.23 11.38 17.25
CA LYS A 118 4.26 11.88 18.16
C LYS A 118 5.53 11.01 18.11
N LYS A 119 5.38 9.68 18.12
CA LYS A 119 6.51 8.73 18.12
C LYS A 119 7.28 8.73 16.79
N LEU A 120 6.58 8.85 15.68
CA LEU A 120 7.15 8.84 14.32
C LEU A 120 7.59 10.24 13.85
N GLY A 121 7.10 11.30 14.50
CA GLY A 121 7.37 12.69 14.11
C GLY A 121 6.77 13.09 12.76
N VAL A 122 5.63 12.49 12.39
CA VAL A 122 4.90 12.74 11.15
C VAL A 122 3.40 12.78 11.42
N HIS A 123 2.64 13.45 10.56
CA HIS A 123 1.18 13.40 10.59
C HIS A 123 0.65 12.27 9.69
N CYS A 124 -0.62 11.88 9.92
CA CYS A 124 -1.28 10.95 9.03
C CYS A 124 -1.28 11.45 7.58
N GLY A 125 -0.86 10.60 6.66
CA GLY A 125 -0.64 10.89 5.24
C GLY A 125 0.82 11.14 4.89
N GLU A 126 1.73 11.18 5.87
CA GLU A 126 3.14 11.49 5.68
C GLU A 126 4.05 10.27 5.88
N THR A 127 5.24 10.40 5.34
CA THR A 127 6.33 9.42 5.48
C THR A 127 7.46 10.04 6.30
N THR A 128 8.04 9.26 7.20
CA THR A 128 9.21 9.68 8.00
C THR A 128 10.39 10.04 7.09
N LYS A 129 11.22 10.99 7.52
CA LYS A 129 12.35 11.51 6.73
C LYS A 129 13.37 10.43 6.34
N ASP A 130 13.50 9.40 7.16
CA ASP A 130 14.35 8.24 6.91
C ASP A 130 13.74 7.23 5.91
N GLY A 131 12.47 7.43 5.51
CA GLY A 131 11.75 6.53 4.62
C GLY A 131 11.35 5.20 5.26
N GLU A 132 11.42 5.09 6.59
CA GLU A 132 11.12 3.84 7.29
C GLU A 132 9.62 3.61 7.46
N PHE A 133 8.86 4.65 7.80
CA PHE A 133 7.43 4.53 8.09
C PHE A 133 6.59 5.52 7.29
N THR A 134 5.42 5.06 6.85
CA THR A 134 4.32 5.91 6.39
C THR A 134 3.12 5.67 7.29
N LEU A 135 2.54 6.73 7.84
CA LEU A 135 1.36 6.66 8.68
C LEU A 135 0.12 7.07 7.87
N LEU A 136 -0.86 6.18 7.79
CA LEU A 136 -2.10 6.38 7.04
C LEU A 136 -3.32 6.09 7.91
N LYS A 137 -4.50 6.57 7.48
CA LYS A 137 -5.80 6.23 8.07
C LYS A 137 -6.56 5.28 7.15
N ALA A 138 -7.09 4.21 7.70
CA ALA A 138 -8.02 3.33 7.01
C ALA A 138 -9.46 3.65 7.44
N GLU A 139 -10.43 3.51 6.53
CA GLU A 139 -11.83 3.66 6.89
C GLU A 139 -12.26 2.51 7.82
N CYS A 140 -12.07 1.27 7.42
CA CYS A 140 -12.37 0.10 8.25
C CYS A 140 -11.43 -1.06 7.93
N LEU A 141 -10.86 -1.66 8.97
CA LEU A 141 -10.01 -2.85 8.87
C LEU A 141 -10.74 -4.15 9.25
N ALA A 142 -12.09 -4.07 9.41
CA ALA A 142 -13.01 -5.19 9.62
C ALA A 142 -12.79 -6.04 10.89
N ALA A 143 -12.09 -5.52 11.92
CA ALA A 143 -11.93 -6.19 13.23
C ALA A 143 -12.59 -5.37 14.35
N CYS A 144 -13.87 -4.99 14.18
CA CYS A 144 -14.58 -4.04 15.03
C CYS A 144 -14.72 -4.48 16.51
N GLY A 145 -14.72 -5.78 16.78
CA GLY A 145 -14.75 -6.33 18.15
C GLY A 145 -13.41 -6.28 18.88
N GLN A 146 -12.34 -5.89 18.21
CA GLN A 146 -10.96 -5.91 18.69
C GLN A 146 -10.30 -4.51 18.57
N GLY A 147 -11.13 -3.46 18.61
CA GLY A 147 -10.63 -2.07 18.56
C GLY A 147 -9.97 -1.63 19.88
N PRO A 148 -9.09 -0.62 19.86
CA PRO A 148 -8.55 0.04 18.67
C PRO A 148 -7.52 -0.84 17.96
N MET A 149 -7.38 -0.68 16.64
CA MET A 149 -6.47 -1.52 15.87
C MET A 149 -5.72 -0.76 14.77
N ILE A 150 -4.57 -1.30 14.41
CA ILE A 150 -3.79 -0.89 13.25
C ILE A 150 -3.46 -2.10 12.36
N GLN A 151 -3.19 -1.83 11.11
CA GLN A 151 -2.51 -2.75 10.21
C GLN A 151 -1.11 -2.18 9.94
N LEU A 152 -0.09 -2.97 10.20
CA LEU A 152 1.29 -2.67 9.86
C LEU A 152 1.75 -3.66 8.78
N ASN A 153 1.92 -3.17 7.57
CA ASN A 153 2.13 -4.00 6.38
C ASN A 153 1.00 -5.05 6.26
N ASP A 154 1.30 -6.34 6.46
CA ASP A 154 0.36 -7.46 6.31
C ASP A 154 -0.20 -7.95 7.65
N ARG A 155 0.15 -7.31 8.78
CA ARG A 155 -0.21 -7.77 10.13
C ARG A 155 -1.19 -6.84 10.79
N PHE A 156 -2.21 -7.41 11.41
CA PHE A 156 -3.12 -6.72 12.30
C PHE A 156 -2.59 -6.74 13.74
N TYR A 157 -2.74 -5.61 14.40
CA TYR A 157 -2.50 -5.44 15.83
C TYR A 157 -3.78 -4.88 16.44
N GLU A 158 -4.36 -5.65 17.32
CA GLU A 158 -5.71 -5.47 17.86
C GLU A 158 -5.66 -5.19 19.36
N ASN A 159 -6.75 -4.62 19.92
CA ASN A 159 -6.86 -4.24 21.34
C ASN A 159 -5.66 -3.42 21.82
N LEU A 160 -5.26 -2.45 21.00
CA LEU A 160 -4.03 -1.71 21.22
C LEU A 160 -4.14 -0.73 22.38
N THR A 161 -3.03 -0.66 23.14
CA THR A 161 -2.77 0.42 24.10
C THR A 161 -1.54 1.22 23.67
N PRO A 162 -1.42 2.49 24.08
CA PRO A 162 -0.27 3.33 23.75
C PRO A 162 1.09 2.71 24.09
N ASP A 163 1.15 1.94 25.18
CA ASP A 163 2.39 1.32 25.67
C ASP A 163 2.93 0.22 24.76
N GLN A 164 2.07 -0.40 23.96
CA GLN A 164 2.46 -1.47 23.02
C GLN A 164 3.14 -0.93 21.75
N LEU A 165 2.94 0.36 21.44
CA LEU A 165 3.35 0.92 20.15
C LEU A 165 4.87 0.94 19.97
N ASP A 166 5.66 1.15 21.03
CA ASP A 166 7.12 1.16 20.92
C ASP A 166 7.65 -0.22 20.51
N ALA A 167 7.15 -1.26 21.16
CA ALA A 167 7.54 -2.64 20.83
C ALA A 167 7.16 -3.01 19.38
N ILE A 168 6.01 -2.57 18.90
CA ILE A 168 5.54 -2.81 17.53
C ILE A 168 6.44 -2.09 16.51
N ILE A 169 6.77 -0.81 16.77
CA ILE A 169 7.64 -0.01 15.91
C ILE A 169 9.05 -0.60 15.86
N ASP A 170 9.61 -0.98 17.01
CA ASP A 170 10.95 -1.55 17.09
C ASP A 170 11.05 -2.93 16.43
N ASP A 171 10.03 -3.76 16.60
CA ASP A 171 9.93 -5.04 15.90
C ASP A 171 9.84 -4.83 14.37
N ALA A 172 9.06 -3.86 13.90
CA ALA A 172 8.97 -3.52 12.49
C ALA A 172 10.32 -3.05 11.90
N LYS A 173 11.10 -2.29 12.65
CA LYS A 173 12.45 -1.87 12.25
C LYS A 173 13.41 -3.06 12.10
N LYS A 174 13.31 -4.06 12.99
CA LYS A 174 14.17 -5.25 13.00
C LYS A 174 13.86 -6.22 11.86
N ARG A 175 12.61 -6.29 11.41
CA ARG A 175 12.18 -7.19 10.33
C ARG A 175 12.61 -6.71 8.94
N ARG A 176 13.91 -6.51 8.76
CA ARG A 176 14.46 -5.96 7.50
C ARG A 176 14.26 -6.87 6.29
N ASP A 177 14.15 -8.16 6.47
CA ASP A 177 14.43 -9.15 5.41
C ASP A 177 13.22 -9.99 4.97
N ASP A 178 12.05 -9.89 5.63
CA ASP A 178 10.93 -10.80 5.37
C ASP A 178 10.00 -10.37 4.19
N LYS A 179 10.17 -9.18 3.65
CA LYS A 179 9.26 -8.62 2.63
C LYS A 179 9.31 -9.27 1.26
N VAL A 180 10.36 -10.01 0.93
CA VAL A 180 10.55 -10.53 -0.44
C VAL A 180 9.90 -11.91 -0.64
N LYS A 181 9.63 -12.65 0.44
CA LYS A 181 9.16 -14.04 0.34
C LYS A 181 7.66 -14.27 0.59
N ALA A 182 6.94 -13.31 1.17
CA ALA A 182 5.59 -13.54 1.66
C ALA A 182 4.46 -13.02 0.75
N ALA A 183 4.75 -12.23 -0.27
CA ALA A 183 3.73 -11.43 -0.93
C ALA A 183 2.88 -12.17 -1.96
N PHE A 184 3.29 -13.30 -2.49
CA PHE A 184 2.44 -14.09 -3.38
C PHE A 184 2.74 -15.58 -3.28
N SER A 185 2.21 -16.22 -2.25
CA SER A 185 2.01 -17.67 -2.30
C SER A 185 0.80 -17.94 -3.19
N PRO A 186 0.94 -18.64 -4.30
CA PRO A 186 -0.14 -18.84 -5.28
C PRO A 186 -1.31 -19.72 -4.78
N VAL A 187 -1.29 -20.11 -3.54
CA VAL A 187 -2.38 -20.86 -2.90
C VAL A 187 -2.64 -20.23 -1.54
N GLY A 188 -3.80 -19.56 -1.44
CA GLY A 188 -4.27 -18.95 -0.19
C GLY A 188 -4.37 -19.98 0.95
N VAL A 189 -3.31 -20.10 1.70
CA VAL A 189 -3.35 -20.60 3.07
C VAL A 189 -2.50 -19.62 3.88
N ASN A 190 -3.17 -18.64 4.48
CA ASN A 190 -2.60 -17.90 5.58
C ASN A 190 -2.30 -18.89 6.69
N ALA A 191 -1.07 -19.39 6.74
CA ALA A 191 -0.54 -19.95 7.96
C ALA A 191 -0.33 -18.78 8.93
N ASN A 192 -1.40 -18.42 9.65
CA ASN A 192 -1.28 -17.57 10.83
C ASN A 192 -0.70 -18.42 11.96
N PRO A 193 0.56 -18.29 12.36
CA PRO A 193 1.15 -19.11 13.42
C PRO A 193 0.72 -18.72 14.83
N GLY A 194 -0.32 -17.87 14.97
CA GLY A 194 -0.75 -17.28 16.24
C GLY A 194 -2.23 -17.43 16.61
N ALA A 195 -3.04 -18.19 15.85
CA ALA A 195 -4.39 -18.49 16.29
C ALA A 195 -4.37 -19.71 17.26
N LYS A 196 -4.33 -19.45 18.55
CA LYS A 196 -4.82 -20.31 19.61
C LYS A 196 -6.01 -19.66 20.27
#